data_e8a68e96a49a1647cca746167181814d
#
_entry.id   e8a68e96a49a1647cca746167181814d
#
_cell.length_a   1.000
_cell.length_b   1.000
_cell.length_c   1.000
_cell.angle_alpha   90.00
_cell.angle_beta   90.00
_cell.angle_gamma   90.00
#
_symmetry.space_group_name_H-M   'P 1'
#
loop_
_entity.id
_entity.type
_entity.pdbx_description
1 polymer ?
#
loop_
_entity_poly.entity_id
_entity_poly.type
_entity_poly.pdbx_seq_one_letter_code
_entity_poly.pdbx_strand_id
1 'polypeptide(L)'
;RMMLQVKLGHPKNKLLLRLQENPEWRKMLDKFETEMSSDFNKAEFYKIKEELYYGIDERQQQADLTELGRIKLRPDNPDAFVLPDLATEFSEFDREGAAGTPEERETKKVEAQQRFSEISEEIHAISQLLRSYSLYERDVEYVVQEGKVMIVDENTGRVMPGRRWSDGLHQAIEDKEGVTIERETRTYATITIQNYFRMYEKLAGM
;
A
#
# COMPACT_ATOMS: atom_id res chain seq x y z
N ARG A 1 -23.70 -3.37 10.35
CA ARG A 1 -23.24 -2.99 9.02
C ARG A 1 -22.35 -1.74 9.07
N MET A 2 -22.83 -0.58 9.52
CA MET A 2 -22.03 0.67 9.61
C MET A 2 -20.70 0.48 10.36
N MET A 3 -20.69 -0.18 11.52
CA MET A 3 -19.44 -0.44 12.26
C MET A 3 -18.46 -1.29 11.47
N LEU A 4 -18.95 -2.27 10.70
CA LEU A 4 -18.10 -3.08 9.82
C LEU A 4 -17.53 -2.24 8.67
N GLN A 5 -18.32 -1.37 8.07
CA GLN A 5 -17.84 -0.42 7.04
C GLN A 5 -16.73 0.48 7.57
N VAL A 6 -16.91 1.04 8.79
CA VAL A 6 -15.87 1.86 9.42
C VAL A 6 -14.61 1.04 9.69
N LYS A 7 -14.75 -0.21 10.16
CA LYS A 7 -13.61 -1.11 10.38
C LYS A 7 -12.86 -1.42 9.08
N LEU A 8 -13.59 -1.68 8.00
CA LEU A 8 -12.99 -2.00 6.70
C LEU A 8 -12.31 -0.80 6.02
N GLY A 9 -12.78 0.42 6.27
CA GLY A 9 -12.21 1.64 5.68
C GLY A 9 -11.19 2.34 6.58
N HIS A 10 -11.40 2.32 7.89
CA HIS A 10 -10.51 2.97 8.87
C HIS A 10 -10.53 2.24 10.21
N PRO A 11 -9.79 1.13 10.30
CA PRO A 11 -9.83 0.24 11.47
C PRO A 11 -9.41 0.92 12.78
N LYS A 12 -8.48 1.88 12.73
CA LYS A 12 -8.04 2.68 13.89
C LYS A 12 -8.93 3.90 14.20
N ASN A 13 -10.17 3.94 13.70
CA ASN A 13 -11.09 5.03 13.98
C ASN A 13 -11.39 5.13 15.49
N LYS A 14 -11.12 6.29 16.08
CA LYS A 14 -11.26 6.53 17.53
C LYS A 14 -12.67 6.26 18.07
N LEU A 15 -13.71 6.57 17.28
CA LEU A 15 -15.09 6.28 17.68
C LEU A 15 -15.37 4.78 17.66
N LEU A 16 -14.88 4.08 16.66
CA LEU A 16 -15.00 2.61 16.59
C LEU A 16 -14.30 1.95 17.76
N LEU A 17 -13.07 2.37 18.08
CA LEU A 17 -12.30 1.84 19.21
C LEU A 17 -13.04 2.06 20.55
N ARG A 18 -13.58 3.24 20.78
CA ARG A 18 -14.40 3.53 21.98
C ARG A 18 -15.65 2.65 22.05
N LEU A 19 -16.33 2.41 20.92
CA LEU A 19 -17.48 1.52 20.89
C LEU A 19 -17.08 0.07 21.20
N GLN A 20 -15.90 -0.37 20.76
CA GLN A 20 -15.37 -1.71 21.04
C GLN A 20 -14.89 -1.91 22.48
N GLU A 21 -14.69 -0.86 23.27
CA GLU A 21 -14.46 -0.95 24.70
C GLU A 21 -15.66 -1.60 25.43
N ASN A 22 -16.88 -1.43 24.90
CA ASN A 22 -18.05 -2.10 25.41
C ASN A 22 -18.11 -3.54 24.90
N PRO A 23 -18.10 -4.55 25.80
CA PRO A 23 -18.06 -5.98 25.43
C PRO A 23 -19.25 -6.44 24.56
N GLU A 24 -20.41 -5.82 24.70
CA GLU A 24 -21.60 -6.19 23.91
C GLU A 24 -21.44 -5.77 22.46
N TRP A 25 -21.00 -4.53 22.21
CA TRP A 25 -20.75 -4.02 20.87
C TRP A 25 -19.62 -4.78 20.17
N ARG A 26 -18.56 -5.10 20.92
CA ARG A 26 -17.45 -5.91 20.41
C ARG A 26 -17.94 -7.29 19.95
N LYS A 27 -18.66 -8.02 20.82
CA LYS A 27 -19.21 -9.34 20.48
C LYS A 27 -20.15 -9.29 19.28
N MET A 28 -20.97 -8.24 19.20
CA MET A 28 -21.90 -8.08 18.08
C MET A 28 -21.15 -7.82 16.77
N LEU A 29 -20.10 -7.02 16.80
CA LEU A 29 -19.27 -6.77 15.61
C LEU A 29 -18.53 -8.04 15.17
N ASP A 30 -17.88 -8.75 16.10
CA ASP A 30 -17.14 -9.99 15.82
C ASP A 30 -18.08 -11.07 15.25
N LYS A 31 -19.27 -11.21 15.82
CA LYS A 31 -20.30 -12.13 15.30
C LYS A 31 -20.70 -11.75 13.88
N PHE A 32 -21.02 -10.50 13.63
CA PHE A 32 -21.43 -10.01 12.32
C PHE A 32 -20.31 -10.16 11.29
N GLU A 33 -19.07 -9.88 11.67
CA GLU A 33 -17.89 -10.08 10.80
C GLU A 33 -17.70 -11.57 10.44
N THR A 34 -17.85 -12.46 11.43
CA THR A 34 -17.78 -13.91 11.19
C THR A 34 -18.89 -14.40 10.28
N GLU A 35 -20.12 -13.92 10.48
CA GLU A 35 -21.26 -14.25 9.64
C GLU A 35 -21.06 -13.76 8.20
N MET A 36 -20.55 -12.53 8.00
CA MET A 36 -20.28 -11.95 6.69
C MET A 36 -19.09 -12.62 5.99
N SER A 37 -18.10 -13.09 6.72
CA SER A 37 -16.93 -13.81 6.18
C SER A 37 -17.24 -15.24 5.74
N SER A 38 -18.44 -15.76 6.04
CA SER A 38 -18.85 -17.10 5.62
C SER A 38 -19.07 -17.17 4.12
N ASP A 39 -18.84 -18.34 3.53
CA ASP A 39 -18.99 -18.55 2.08
C ASP A 39 -20.38 -18.19 1.54
N PHE A 40 -21.42 -18.36 2.36
CA PHE A 40 -22.79 -18.01 2.00
C PHE A 40 -23.02 -16.49 1.85
N ASN A 41 -22.30 -15.68 2.61
CA ASN A 41 -22.49 -14.23 2.67
C ASN A 41 -21.40 -13.44 1.93
N LYS A 42 -20.48 -14.11 1.25
CA LYS A 42 -19.38 -13.45 0.50
C LYS A 42 -19.87 -12.36 -0.43
N ALA A 43 -20.95 -12.61 -1.17
CA ALA A 43 -21.51 -11.63 -2.11
C ALA A 43 -21.99 -10.36 -1.40
N GLU A 44 -22.59 -10.50 -0.20
CA GLU A 44 -23.03 -9.34 0.58
C GLU A 44 -21.84 -8.62 1.24
N PHE A 45 -20.83 -9.35 1.67
CA PHE A 45 -19.57 -8.76 2.15
C PHE A 45 -18.86 -7.94 1.09
N TYR A 46 -18.79 -8.44 -0.15
CA TYR A 46 -18.25 -7.67 -1.29
C TYR A 46 -19.05 -6.41 -1.56
N LYS A 47 -20.40 -6.46 -1.53
CA LYS A 47 -21.24 -5.25 -1.67
C LYS A 47 -20.98 -4.22 -0.58
N ILE A 48 -20.72 -4.66 0.66
CA ILE A 48 -20.37 -3.73 1.74
C ILE A 48 -19.02 -3.05 1.46
N LYS A 49 -18.04 -3.79 0.91
CA LYS A 49 -16.75 -3.22 0.50
C LYS A 49 -16.89 -2.25 -0.68
N GLU A 50 -17.70 -2.59 -1.67
CA GLU A 50 -17.92 -1.75 -2.84
C GLU A 50 -18.63 -0.42 -2.54
N GLU A 51 -19.36 -0.33 -1.42
CA GLU A 51 -19.95 0.91 -0.92
C GLU A 51 -18.93 1.89 -0.33
N LEU A 52 -17.68 1.44 -0.08
CA LEU A 52 -16.58 2.26 0.41
C LEU A 52 -15.76 2.82 -0.76
N TYR A 53 -15.03 3.90 -0.53
CA TYR A 53 -14.07 4.43 -1.50
C TYR A 53 -12.78 3.61 -1.56
N TYR A 54 -12.41 2.97 -0.45
CA TYR A 54 -11.26 2.08 -0.34
C TYR A 54 -11.49 1.08 0.79
N GLY A 55 -10.77 -0.03 0.75
CA GLY A 55 -10.76 -1.06 1.80
C GLY A 55 -9.38 -1.24 2.37
N ILE A 56 -9.30 -1.47 3.68
CA ILE A 56 -8.05 -1.78 4.39
C ILE A 56 -8.09 -3.22 4.86
N ASP A 57 -7.03 -3.96 4.57
CA ASP A 57 -6.75 -5.25 5.17
C ASP A 57 -5.64 -5.08 6.23
N GLU A 58 -6.03 -5.08 7.51
CA GLU A 58 -5.08 -4.94 8.62
C GLU A 58 -4.08 -6.09 8.70
N ARG A 59 -4.49 -7.32 8.32
CA ARG A 59 -3.64 -8.51 8.42
C ARG A 59 -2.53 -8.50 7.39
N GLN A 60 -2.85 -8.06 6.19
CA GLN A 60 -1.90 -7.94 5.08
C GLN A 60 -1.26 -6.55 5.03
N GLN A 61 -1.74 -5.61 5.85
CA GLN A 61 -1.36 -4.21 5.82
C GLN A 61 -1.46 -3.60 4.41
N GLN A 62 -2.53 -3.93 3.70
CA GLN A 62 -2.80 -3.46 2.35
C GLN A 62 -4.01 -2.52 2.32
N ALA A 63 -3.99 -1.62 1.35
CA ALA A 63 -5.07 -0.70 1.08
C ALA A 63 -5.39 -0.73 -0.41
N ASP A 64 -6.64 -1.02 -0.76
CA ASP A 64 -7.08 -1.12 -2.13
C ASP A 64 -8.21 -0.13 -2.42
N LEU A 65 -8.11 0.56 -3.57
CA LEU A 65 -9.19 1.40 -4.07
C LEU A 65 -10.34 0.55 -4.59
N THR A 66 -11.56 0.94 -4.21
CA THR A 66 -12.77 0.41 -4.84
C THR A 66 -13.07 1.15 -6.14
N GLU A 67 -14.05 0.66 -6.90
CA GLU A 67 -14.54 1.35 -8.09
C GLU A 67 -15.03 2.76 -7.77
N LEU A 68 -15.81 2.92 -6.70
CA LEU A 68 -16.23 4.26 -6.21
C LEU A 68 -15.06 5.17 -5.87
N GLY A 69 -14.00 4.62 -5.30
CA GLY A 69 -12.77 5.37 -5.00
C GLY A 69 -12.09 5.85 -6.28
N ARG A 70 -11.98 5.00 -7.30
CA ARG A 70 -11.41 5.36 -8.60
C ARG A 70 -12.21 6.47 -9.30
N ILE A 71 -13.53 6.32 -9.36
CA ILE A 71 -14.43 7.34 -9.91
C ILE A 71 -14.29 8.67 -9.15
N LYS A 72 -14.14 8.62 -7.83
CA LYS A 72 -14.00 9.83 -7.01
C LYS A 72 -12.68 10.55 -7.23
N LEU A 73 -11.57 9.81 -7.43
CA LEU A 73 -10.24 10.36 -7.69
C LEU A 73 -10.12 10.92 -9.11
N ARG A 74 -10.61 10.19 -10.10
CA ARG A 74 -10.60 10.60 -11.52
C ARG A 74 -11.97 10.38 -12.17
N PRO A 75 -12.91 11.31 -12.00
CA PRO A 75 -14.25 11.19 -12.58
C PRO A 75 -14.24 11.09 -14.12
N ASP A 76 -13.27 11.75 -14.76
CA ASP A 76 -13.15 11.79 -16.22
C ASP A 76 -12.55 10.50 -16.81
N ASN A 77 -11.80 9.74 -16.02
CA ASN A 77 -11.18 8.48 -16.46
C ASN A 77 -11.03 7.49 -15.28
N PRO A 78 -12.10 6.79 -14.88
CA PRO A 78 -12.06 5.81 -13.79
C PRO A 78 -11.11 4.63 -14.07
N ASP A 79 -10.89 4.31 -15.35
CA ASP A 79 -10.05 3.20 -15.79
C ASP A 79 -8.56 3.52 -15.70
N ALA A 80 -8.19 4.78 -15.41
CA ALA A 80 -6.78 5.18 -15.22
C ALA A 80 -6.06 4.36 -14.13
N PHE A 81 -6.82 3.78 -13.19
CA PHE A 81 -6.28 2.94 -12.11
C PHE A 81 -6.54 1.45 -12.32
N VAL A 82 -6.80 1.03 -13.55
CA VAL A 82 -6.92 -0.37 -13.93
C VAL A 82 -5.66 -0.78 -14.67
N LEU A 83 -4.97 -1.80 -14.17
CA LEU A 83 -3.77 -2.31 -14.84
C LEU A 83 -4.17 -2.96 -16.16
N PRO A 84 -3.58 -2.55 -17.31
CA PRO A 84 -3.83 -3.18 -18.59
C PRO A 84 -3.31 -4.62 -18.61
N ASP A 85 -3.98 -5.49 -19.33
CA ASP A 85 -3.53 -6.86 -19.54
C ASP A 85 -2.46 -6.90 -20.66
N LEU A 86 -1.19 -6.76 -20.25
CA LEU A 86 -0.06 -6.80 -21.17
C LEU A 86 0.02 -8.09 -21.98
N ALA A 87 -0.42 -9.23 -21.42
CA ALA A 87 -0.36 -10.49 -22.12
C ALA A 87 -1.32 -10.50 -23.32
N THR A 88 -2.51 -9.99 -23.14
CA THR A 88 -3.49 -9.84 -24.21
C THR A 88 -3.03 -8.80 -25.24
N GLU A 89 -2.57 -7.61 -24.80
CA GLU A 89 -2.04 -6.57 -25.71
C GLU A 89 -0.86 -7.08 -26.53
N PHE A 90 0.09 -7.78 -25.94
CA PHE A 90 1.25 -8.34 -26.66
C PHE A 90 0.84 -9.42 -27.64
N SER A 91 -0.12 -10.29 -27.28
CA SER A 91 -0.63 -11.32 -28.19
C SER A 91 -1.34 -10.72 -29.42
N GLU A 92 -2.01 -9.57 -29.24
CA GLU A 92 -2.61 -8.83 -30.34
C GLU A 92 -1.56 -8.20 -31.28
N PHE A 93 -0.47 -7.68 -30.72
CA PHE A 93 0.63 -7.13 -31.51
C PHE A 93 1.40 -8.21 -32.29
N ASP A 94 1.50 -9.43 -31.77
CA ASP A 94 2.21 -10.54 -32.37
C ASP A 94 1.31 -11.40 -33.29
N ARG A 95 0.02 -11.13 -33.35
CA ARG A 95 -0.93 -11.90 -34.15
C ARG A 95 -0.58 -11.85 -35.64
N GLU A 96 -0.68 -12.97 -36.33
CA GLU A 96 -0.53 -13.04 -37.79
C GLU A 96 -1.53 -12.10 -38.47
N GLY A 97 -1.01 -11.13 -39.24
CA GLY A 97 -1.84 -10.10 -39.89
C GLY A 97 -2.02 -8.80 -39.07
N ALA A 98 -1.37 -8.65 -37.91
CA ALA A 98 -1.36 -7.40 -37.19
C ALA A 98 -0.76 -6.27 -38.03
N ALA A 99 -1.39 -5.09 -38.02
CA ALA A 99 -0.96 -3.93 -38.78
C ALA A 99 0.38 -3.38 -38.25
N GLY A 100 1.27 -3.00 -39.17
CA GLY A 100 2.56 -2.33 -38.88
C GLY A 100 3.78 -3.19 -39.11
N THR A 101 4.91 -2.50 -39.19
CA THR A 101 6.23 -3.13 -39.34
C THR A 101 6.66 -3.81 -38.02
N PRO A 102 7.61 -4.77 -38.07
CA PRO A 102 8.16 -5.38 -36.84
C PRO A 102 8.69 -4.34 -35.84
N GLU A 103 9.31 -3.26 -36.32
CA GLU A 103 9.83 -2.17 -35.49
C GLU A 103 8.70 -1.36 -34.82
N GLU A 104 7.61 -1.11 -35.51
CA GLU A 104 6.44 -0.44 -34.95
C GLU A 104 5.74 -1.29 -33.88
N ARG A 105 5.74 -2.62 -34.03
CA ARG A 105 5.19 -3.54 -33.01
C ARG A 105 6.03 -3.53 -31.75
N GLU A 106 7.36 -3.57 -31.87
CA GLU A 106 8.26 -3.46 -30.71
C GLU A 106 8.10 -2.11 -30.00
N THR A 107 7.97 -1.01 -30.74
CA THR A 107 7.70 0.32 -30.15
C THR A 107 6.40 0.31 -29.36
N LYS A 108 5.32 -0.26 -29.89
CA LYS A 108 4.03 -0.37 -29.18
C LYS A 108 4.12 -1.22 -27.93
N LYS A 109 4.92 -2.30 -27.93
CA LYS A 109 5.15 -3.11 -26.72
C LYS A 109 5.88 -2.33 -25.65
N VAL A 110 6.89 -1.55 -26.03
CA VAL A 110 7.62 -0.68 -25.09
C VAL A 110 6.70 0.39 -24.52
N GLU A 111 5.87 1.03 -25.34
CA GLU A 111 4.88 2.01 -24.89
C GLU A 111 3.83 1.40 -23.95
N ALA A 112 3.34 0.19 -24.25
CA ALA A 112 2.40 -0.52 -23.38
C ALA A 112 3.04 -0.88 -22.04
N GLN A 113 4.29 -1.31 -22.04
CA GLN A 113 5.03 -1.64 -20.84
C GLN A 113 5.32 -0.39 -19.99
N GLN A 114 5.62 0.73 -20.62
CA GLN A 114 5.83 2.00 -19.93
C GLN A 114 4.52 2.47 -19.27
N ARG A 115 3.40 2.46 -20.00
CA ARG A 115 2.07 2.79 -19.44
C ARG A 115 1.71 1.90 -18.25
N PHE A 116 1.98 0.61 -18.36
CA PHE A 116 1.76 -0.33 -17.26
C PHE A 116 2.58 0.04 -16.02
N SER A 117 3.86 0.37 -16.20
CA SER A 117 4.73 0.80 -15.10
C SER A 117 4.23 2.06 -14.43
N GLU A 118 3.85 3.07 -15.21
CA GLU A 118 3.33 4.34 -14.71
C GLU A 118 2.04 4.16 -13.91
N ILE A 119 1.08 3.38 -14.43
CA ILE A 119 -0.18 3.08 -13.74
C ILE A 119 0.07 2.27 -12.46
N SER A 120 0.97 1.29 -12.53
CA SER A 120 1.33 0.46 -11.38
C SER A 120 1.96 1.29 -10.25
N GLU A 121 2.88 2.20 -10.60
CA GLU A 121 3.50 3.11 -9.64
C GLU A 121 2.48 4.06 -9.01
N GLU A 122 1.51 4.56 -9.78
CA GLU A 122 0.45 5.44 -9.29
C GLU A 122 -0.48 4.70 -8.33
N ILE A 123 -0.94 3.49 -8.68
CA ILE A 123 -1.75 2.63 -7.80
C ILE A 123 -1.00 2.33 -6.51
N HIS A 124 0.28 2.00 -6.61
CA HIS A 124 1.13 1.73 -5.46
C HIS A 124 1.25 2.96 -4.54
N ALA A 125 1.51 4.13 -5.09
CA ALA A 125 1.61 5.38 -4.32
C ALA A 125 0.30 5.68 -3.58
N ILE A 126 -0.86 5.53 -4.23
CA ILE A 126 -2.17 5.70 -3.61
C ILE A 126 -2.38 4.70 -2.47
N SER A 127 -2.01 3.44 -2.68
CA SER A 127 -2.08 2.41 -1.64
C SER A 127 -1.24 2.77 -0.41
N GLN A 128 -0.01 3.27 -0.61
CA GLN A 128 0.85 3.71 0.50
C GLN A 128 0.28 4.94 1.23
N LEU A 129 -0.30 5.89 0.51
CA LEU A 129 -0.98 7.03 1.12
C LEU A 129 -2.18 6.58 1.96
N LEU A 130 -3.05 5.73 1.43
CA LEU A 130 -4.19 5.19 2.17
C LEU A 130 -3.76 4.43 3.43
N ARG A 131 -2.69 3.63 3.34
CA ARG A 131 -2.09 2.95 4.49
C ARG A 131 -1.59 3.94 5.54
N SER A 132 -0.86 4.97 5.13
CA SER A 132 -0.29 5.97 6.03
C SER A 132 -1.37 6.69 6.84
N TYR A 133 -2.51 7.02 6.21
CA TYR A 133 -3.63 7.68 6.86
C TYR A 133 -4.49 6.76 7.73
N SER A 134 -4.60 5.48 7.39
CA SER A 134 -5.54 4.55 8.03
C SER A 134 -4.91 3.63 9.07
N LEU A 135 -3.62 3.30 8.94
CA LEU A 135 -2.94 2.31 9.79
C LEU A 135 -1.83 2.90 10.67
N TYR A 136 -1.33 4.10 10.35
CA TYR A 136 -0.20 4.69 11.07
C TYR A 136 -0.65 5.95 11.80
N GLU A 137 -0.52 5.97 13.12
CA GLU A 137 -0.85 7.10 13.97
C GLU A 137 0.41 7.75 14.54
N ARG A 138 0.40 9.07 14.59
CA ARG A 138 1.46 9.85 15.25
C ARG A 138 1.47 9.55 16.74
N ASP A 139 2.66 9.52 17.33
CA ASP A 139 2.93 9.21 18.72
C ASP A 139 2.60 7.75 19.14
N VAL A 140 2.30 6.89 18.17
CA VAL A 140 2.11 5.44 18.33
C VAL A 140 3.15 4.69 17.48
N GLU A 141 3.02 4.69 16.15
CA GLU A 141 3.93 4.02 15.23
C GLU A 141 5.14 4.91 14.84
N TYR A 142 5.01 6.22 14.96
CA TYR A 142 6.09 7.17 14.64
C TYR A 142 5.94 8.46 15.44
N VAL A 143 7.05 9.20 15.53
CA VAL A 143 7.10 10.56 16.06
C VAL A 143 7.66 11.52 15.02
N VAL A 144 7.33 12.80 15.14
CA VAL A 144 7.91 13.85 14.32
C VAL A 144 8.80 14.71 15.20
N GLN A 145 10.11 14.69 14.94
CA GLN A 145 11.10 15.48 15.67
C GLN A 145 12.01 16.19 14.66
N GLU A 146 12.28 17.46 14.91
CA GLU A 146 13.16 18.29 14.06
C GLU A 146 12.75 18.30 12.56
N GLY A 147 11.45 18.21 12.28
CA GLY A 147 10.94 18.15 10.93
C GLY A 147 11.15 16.82 10.20
N LYS A 148 11.46 15.75 10.93
CA LYS A 148 11.66 14.39 10.40
C LYS A 148 10.74 13.39 11.06
N VAL A 149 10.28 12.42 10.28
CA VAL A 149 9.55 11.26 10.77
C VAL A 149 10.53 10.21 11.29
N MET A 150 10.33 9.75 12.51
CA MET A 150 11.11 8.68 13.11
C MET A 150 10.22 7.55 13.57
N ILE A 151 10.60 6.32 13.24
CA ILE A 151 9.85 5.11 13.59
C ILE A 151 9.94 4.86 15.09
N VAL A 152 8.83 4.47 15.69
CA VAL A 152 8.77 3.95 17.07
C VAL A 152 8.63 2.43 17.01
N ASP A 153 9.44 1.72 17.75
CA ASP A 153 9.33 0.27 17.90
C ASP A 153 8.11 -0.07 18.76
N GLU A 154 7.15 -0.79 18.22
CA GLU A 154 5.89 -1.15 18.87
C GLU A 154 6.09 -1.94 20.19
N ASN A 155 7.17 -2.73 20.28
CA ASN A 155 7.42 -3.58 21.43
C ASN A 155 8.12 -2.85 22.58
N THR A 156 9.04 -1.95 22.24
CA THR A 156 9.89 -1.27 23.25
C THR A 156 9.52 0.20 23.44
N GLY A 157 8.71 0.78 22.55
CA GLY A 157 8.43 2.23 22.54
C GLY A 157 9.66 3.09 22.19
N ARG A 158 10.71 2.49 21.67
CA ARG A 158 11.99 3.15 21.40
C ARG A 158 11.96 3.80 20.02
N VAL A 159 12.36 5.07 19.97
CA VAL A 159 12.56 5.76 18.70
C VAL A 159 13.78 5.17 17.98
N MET A 160 13.65 4.88 16.70
CA MET A 160 14.70 4.30 15.85
C MET A 160 15.22 5.32 14.83
N PRO A 161 16.23 6.15 15.18
CA PRO A 161 16.77 7.14 14.26
C PRO A 161 17.40 6.48 13.04
N GLY A 162 17.22 7.09 11.87
CA GLY A 162 17.79 6.63 10.61
C GLY A 162 17.13 5.39 9.98
N ARG A 163 16.17 4.76 10.65
CA ARG A 163 15.34 3.73 10.05
C ARG A 163 14.18 4.35 9.26
N ARG A 164 13.86 3.75 8.12
CA ARG A 164 12.76 4.17 7.25
C ARG A 164 11.96 2.94 6.84
N TRP A 165 10.64 3.10 6.69
CA TRP A 165 9.83 2.09 6.01
C TRP A 165 10.18 2.07 4.53
N SER A 166 10.13 0.89 3.93
CA SER A 166 10.33 0.66 2.50
C SER A 166 9.10 1.00 1.67
N ASP A 167 9.24 0.86 0.37
CA ASP A 167 8.16 0.87 -0.61
C ASP A 167 7.33 2.16 -0.64
N GLY A 168 7.94 3.31 -0.35
CA GLY A 168 7.30 4.61 -0.39
C GLY A 168 6.43 4.94 0.83
N LEU A 169 6.24 4.02 1.78
CA LEU A 169 5.41 4.26 2.97
C LEU A 169 5.96 5.38 3.84
N HIS A 170 7.28 5.46 4.01
CA HIS A 170 7.89 6.52 4.81
C HIS A 170 7.63 7.90 4.20
N GLN A 171 7.77 8.00 2.88
CA GLN A 171 7.47 9.22 2.13
C GLN A 171 5.99 9.60 2.23
N ALA A 172 5.08 8.61 2.19
CA ALA A 172 3.64 8.84 2.39
C ALA A 172 3.31 9.37 3.79
N ILE A 173 4.06 8.96 4.82
CA ILE A 173 3.91 9.49 6.17
C ILE A 173 4.54 10.89 6.28
N GLU A 174 5.68 11.14 5.64
CA GLU A 174 6.29 12.47 5.55
C GLU A 174 5.33 13.47 4.89
N ASP A 175 4.66 13.07 3.80
CA ASP A 175 3.62 13.88 3.14
C ASP A 175 2.42 14.14 4.06
N LYS A 176 1.91 13.10 4.71
CA LYS A 176 0.81 13.21 5.69
C LYS A 176 1.09 14.22 6.79
N GLU A 177 2.32 14.27 7.30
CA GLU A 177 2.73 15.20 8.37
C GLU A 177 3.19 16.57 7.83
N GLY A 178 3.25 16.76 6.51
CA GLY A 178 3.67 17.99 5.87
C GLY A 178 5.13 18.34 6.14
N VAL A 179 5.98 17.34 6.36
CA VAL A 179 7.42 17.51 6.52
C VAL A 179 8.14 17.34 5.19
N THR A 180 9.43 17.67 5.14
CA THR A 180 10.22 17.52 3.91
C THR A 180 10.34 16.03 3.54
N ILE A 181 9.91 15.69 2.33
CA ILE A 181 10.01 14.33 1.80
C ILE A 181 11.49 14.06 1.42
N GLU A 182 12.11 13.11 2.11
CA GLU A 182 13.47 12.69 1.80
C GLU A 182 13.47 11.58 0.74
N ARG A 183 14.48 11.59 -0.13
CA ARG A 183 14.65 10.53 -1.13
C ARG A 183 14.92 9.18 -0.46
N GLU A 184 14.38 8.13 -1.06
CA GLU A 184 14.64 6.77 -0.60
C GLU A 184 16.11 6.41 -0.76
N THR A 185 16.68 5.81 0.27
CA THR A 185 18.07 5.35 0.25
C THR A 185 18.14 4.00 -0.46
N ARG A 186 18.76 3.95 -1.63
CA ARG A 186 19.01 2.68 -2.34
C ARG A 186 20.23 1.97 -1.76
N THR A 187 20.05 0.73 -1.34
CA THR A 187 21.18 -0.15 -1.00
C THR A 187 21.71 -0.75 -2.30
N TYR A 188 22.91 -0.30 -2.73
CA TYR A 188 23.54 -0.81 -3.95
C TYR A 188 24.13 -2.21 -3.79
N ALA A 189 24.61 -2.54 -2.59
CA ALA A 189 25.17 -3.84 -2.30
C ALA A 189 25.08 -4.15 -0.81
N THR A 190 24.89 -5.42 -0.48
CA THR A 190 24.93 -5.92 0.89
C THR A 190 26.01 -6.99 0.97
N ILE A 191 26.88 -6.91 1.96
CA ILE A 191 27.91 -7.90 2.23
C ILE A 191 27.79 -8.35 3.69
N THR A 192 27.94 -9.64 3.95
CA THR A 192 28.02 -10.13 5.33
C THR A 192 29.35 -9.71 5.96
N ILE A 193 29.36 -9.50 7.28
CA ILE A 193 30.57 -9.11 8.04
C ILE A 193 31.71 -10.10 7.79
N GLN A 194 31.41 -11.41 7.71
CA GLN A 194 32.41 -12.44 7.43
C GLN A 194 33.04 -12.27 6.05
N ASN A 195 32.26 -11.96 5.03
CA ASN A 195 32.77 -11.76 3.67
C ASN A 195 33.50 -10.43 3.56
N TYR A 196 33.04 -9.39 4.26
CA TYR A 196 33.73 -8.11 4.32
C TYR A 196 35.13 -8.26 4.88
N PHE A 197 35.30 -8.98 6.01
CA PHE A 197 36.61 -9.22 6.61
C PHE A 197 37.54 -10.09 5.76
N ARG A 198 37.00 -10.97 4.93
CA ARG A 198 37.79 -11.77 3.97
C ARG A 198 38.43 -10.96 2.84
N MET A 199 37.96 -9.73 2.62
CA MET A 199 38.54 -8.85 1.59
C MET A 199 39.87 -8.22 2.02
N TYR A 200 40.25 -8.35 3.28
CA TYR A 200 41.46 -7.76 3.84
C TYR A 200 42.41 -8.84 4.32
N GLU A 201 43.70 -8.75 3.91
CA GLU A 201 44.74 -9.68 4.37
C GLU A 201 45.14 -9.48 5.83
N LYS A 202 45.04 -8.23 6.34
CA LYS A 202 45.32 -7.86 7.72
C LYS A 202 44.18 -7.04 8.28
N LEU A 203 43.68 -7.45 9.43
CA LEU A 203 42.69 -6.75 10.21
C LEU A 203 43.22 -6.49 11.61
N ALA A 204 43.10 -5.26 12.08
CA ALA A 204 43.33 -4.89 13.45
C ALA A 204 42.06 -4.23 14.00
N GLY A 205 41.58 -4.69 15.14
CA GLY A 205 40.43 -4.13 15.85
C GLY A 205 40.77 -3.99 17.32
N MET A 206 40.26 -2.94 17.94
CA MET A 206 40.25 -2.78 19.39
C MET A 206 38.84 -3.03 19.91
#